data_a3c99c5ab35b93201515fdf319ab2325
#
_entry.id   a3c99c5ab35b93201515fdf319ab2325
#
_cell.length_a   1.000
_cell.length_b   1.000
_cell.length_c   1.000
_cell.angle_alpha   90.00
_cell.angle_beta   90.00
_cell.angle_gamma   90.00
#
_symmetry.space_group_name_H-M   'P 1'
#
loop_
_entity.id
_entity.type
_entity.pdbx_description
1 polymer ?
#
loop_
_entity_poly.entity_id
_entity_poly.type
_entity_poly.pdbx_seq_one_letter_code
_entity_poly.pdbx_strand_id
1 'polypeptide(L)'
;MEIAVASGKGGTGKTLVATCLTRILAEHNPVLIDADVEEPNAGLVIPHQLRRTFPVYRPVPEVDMNNCTLCGKCAELCRFNALVVLPAEVMVFTELCHSCGLCSYVCPEDAINEKDHKIGVIEESVLPGGGQLVTGRLLVGEVQSPPLIKVARETGGQDAQYRLVDCPPGTTCPAIESIRDSDFCILVTEPTLFGAHDLELSLEATRMLGLGTGIIINRWQEDDGEVGKIARDQDIPILERIPYSMELAKSYARGENPLEALPELRGILEKVIEQVKERVG
;
A
#
# COMPACT_ATOMS: atom_id res chain seq x y z
N MET A 1 -5.34 -16.38 -1.09
CA MET A 1 -5.44 -15.43 -2.21
C MET A 1 -5.27 -14.01 -1.68
N GLU A 2 -4.27 -13.29 -2.18
CA GLU A 2 -4.04 -11.90 -1.83
C GLU A 2 -4.43 -10.97 -2.99
N ILE A 3 -5.33 -10.02 -2.70
CA ILE A 3 -5.86 -9.06 -3.68
C ILE A 3 -5.43 -7.66 -3.26
N ALA A 4 -4.64 -7.01 -4.12
CA ALA A 4 -4.32 -5.60 -3.94
C ALA A 4 -5.45 -4.72 -4.51
N VAL A 5 -5.82 -3.67 -3.78
CA VAL A 5 -6.76 -2.63 -4.23
C VAL A 5 -5.98 -1.32 -4.36
N ALA A 6 -5.71 -0.92 -5.59
CA ALA A 6 -4.81 0.18 -5.91
C ALA A 6 -5.47 1.23 -6.82
N SER A 7 -4.82 2.36 -6.99
CA SER A 7 -5.25 3.41 -7.95
C SER A 7 -4.10 4.37 -8.27
N GLY A 8 -4.14 5.00 -9.42
CA GLY A 8 -3.16 6.00 -9.83
C GLY A 8 -3.23 7.33 -9.07
N LYS A 9 -4.33 7.62 -8.34
CA LYS A 9 -4.49 8.85 -7.55
C LYS A 9 -5.25 8.61 -6.25
N GLY A 10 -5.18 9.58 -5.32
CA GLY A 10 -6.00 9.61 -4.11
C GLY A 10 -7.48 9.88 -4.40
N GLY A 11 -8.36 9.44 -3.48
CA GLY A 11 -9.79 9.75 -3.51
C GLY A 11 -10.66 8.96 -4.49
N THR A 12 -10.12 7.98 -5.22
CA THR A 12 -10.88 7.14 -6.18
C THR A 12 -11.82 6.13 -5.50
N GLY A 13 -11.64 5.85 -4.20
CA GLY A 13 -12.46 4.89 -3.45
C GLY A 13 -11.80 3.52 -3.21
N LYS A 14 -10.47 3.41 -3.26
CA LYS A 14 -9.74 2.17 -2.90
C LYS A 14 -10.16 1.62 -1.55
N THR A 15 -10.05 2.42 -0.50
CA THR A 15 -10.39 2.04 0.87
C THR A 15 -11.87 1.65 1.01
N LEU A 16 -12.78 2.34 0.29
CA LEU A 16 -14.18 1.95 0.20
C LEU A 16 -14.31 0.52 -0.34
N VAL A 17 -13.66 0.22 -1.47
CA VAL A 17 -13.70 -1.10 -2.10
C VAL A 17 -13.06 -2.15 -1.19
N ALA A 18 -11.85 -1.91 -0.68
CA ALA A 18 -11.13 -2.85 0.19
C ALA A 18 -11.91 -3.20 1.46
N THR A 19 -12.47 -2.19 2.16
CA THR A 19 -13.25 -2.39 3.37
C THR A 19 -14.60 -3.07 3.11
N CYS A 20 -15.26 -2.78 1.99
CA CYS A 20 -16.49 -3.46 1.60
C CYS A 20 -16.25 -4.92 1.21
N LEU A 21 -15.19 -5.23 0.45
CA LEU A 21 -14.78 -6.61 0.14
C LEU A 21 -14.47 -7.39 1.42
N THR A 22 -13.76 -6.76 2.37
CA THR A 22 -13.47 -7.38 3.68
C THR A 22 -14.76 -7.73 4.42
N ARG A 23 -15.77 -6.85 4.44
CA ARG A 23 -17.07 -7.10 5.08
C ARG A 23 -17.85 -8.22 4.40
N ILE A 24 -17.80 -8.31 3.07
CA ILE A 24 -18.48 -9.37 2.29
C ILE A 24 -17.83 -10.72 2.59
N LEU A 25 -16.52 -10.75 2.74
CA LEU A 25 -15.74 -11.96 3.03
C LEU A 25 -15.68 -12.33 4.53
N ALA A 26 -16.42 -11.67 5.42
CA ALA A 26 -16.32 -11.82 6.88
C ALA A 26 -16.41 -13.28 7.35
N GLU A 27 -17.24 -14.13 6.73
CA GLU A 27 -17.39 -15.54 7.08
C GLU A 27 -16.11 -16.38 6.83
N HIS A 28 -15.16 -15.83 6.02
CA HIS A 28 -13.89 -16.47 5.71
C HIS A 28 -12.72 -15.96 6.57
N ASN A 29 -13.00 -15.18 7.61
CA ASN A 29 -11.98 -14.56 8.46
C ASN A 29 -10.87 -13.84 7.66
N PRO A 30 -11.20 -12.84 6.82
CA PRO A 30 -10.25 -12.18 5.94
C PRO A 30 -9.24 -11.35 6.72
N VAL A 31 -8.11 -11.07 6.08
CA VAL A 31 -7.15 -10.07 6.57
C VAL A 31 -7.23 -8.84 5.67
N LEU A 32 -7.49 -7.68 6.26
CA LEU A 32 -7.35 -6.38 5.62
C LEU A 32 -6.03 -5.76 6.05
N ILE A 33 -5.21 -5.39 5.10
CA ILE A 33 -3.93 -4.71 5.32
C ILE A 33 -4.07 -3.28 4.82
N ASP A 34 -4.05 -2.32 5.74
CA ASP A 34 -3.98 -0.90 5.42
C ASP A 34 -2.50 -0.54 5.18
N ALA A 35 -2.11 -0.54 3.91
CA ALA A 35 -0.77 -0.28 3.44
C ALA A 35 -0.55 1.21 3.07
N ASP A 36 -1.57 2.06 3.19
CA ASP A 36 -1.41 3.52 3.13
C ASP A 36 -0.87 4.04 4.46
N VAL A 37 0.38 3.67 4.75
CA VAL A 37 1.01 3.85 6.07
C VAL A 37 1.24 5.32 6.43
N GLU A 38 1.16 6.23 5.46
CA GLU A 38 1.29 7.67 5.66
C GLU A 38 -0.03 8.29 6.14
N GLU A 39 -1.17 7.82 5.59
CA GLU A 39 -2.52 8.25 5.95
C GLU A 39 -3.49 7.06 6.13
N PRO A 40 -3.23 6.12 7.06
CA PRO A 40 -4.05 4.93 7.22
C PRO A 40 -5.47 5.30 7.66
N ASN A 41 -6.45 4.86 6.89
CA ASN A 41 -7.83 5.28 7.06
C ASN A 41 -8.87 4.12 7.03
N ALA A 42 -8.47 2.89 6.74
CA ALA A 42 -9.37 1.74 6.75
C ALA A 42 -10.06 1.55 8.11
N GLY A 43 -9.33 1.77 9.21
CA GLY A 43 -9.86 1.70 10.57
C GLY A 43 -10.90 2.76 10.91
N LEU A 44 -11.05 3.84 10.13
CA LEU A 44 -12.08 4.85 10.33
C LEU A 44 -13.47 4.37 9.86
N VAL A 45 -13.51 3.44 8.93
CA VAL A 45 -14.74 2.99 8.27
C VAL A 45 -15.09 1.52 8.53
N ILE A 46 -14.15 0.73 9.08
CA ILE A 46 -14.43 -0.65 9.49
C ILE A 46 -14.28 -0.78 11.00
N PRO A 47 -15.33 -1.22 11.74
CA PRO A 47 -15.22 -1.45 13.17
C PRO A 47 -14.12 -2.49 13.46
N HIS A 48 -13.32 -2.23 14.47
CA HIS A 48 -12.23 -3.11 14.87
C HIS A 48 -11.88 -2.92 16.34
N GLN A 49 -11.19 -3.90 16.93
CA GLN A 49 -10.65 -3.82 18.27
C GLN A 49 -9.14 -4.05 18.24
N LEU A 50 -8.38 -3.05 18.65
CA LEU A 50 -6.91 -3.14 18.75
C LEU A 50 -6.51 -4.28 19.69
N ARG A 51 -5.63 -5.16 19.23
CA ARG A 51 -5.10 -6.30 19.97
C ARG A 51 -3.67 -6.09 20.44
N ARG A 52 -2.80 -5.62 19.52
CA ARG A 52 -1.41 -5.31 19.85
C ARG A 52 -0.85 -4.25 18.92
N THR A 53 0.21 -3.58 19.39
CA THR A 53 1.02 -2.64 18.61
C THR A 53 2.48 -2.98 18.84
N PHE A 54 3.29 -2.96 17.77
CA PHE A 54 4.73 -3.15 17.89
C PHE A 54 5.51 -2.22 16.96
N PRO A 55 6.72 -1.79 17.36
CA PRO A 55 7.54 -0.90 16.55
C PRO A 55 8.18 -1.63 15.37
N VAL A 56 8.41 -0.87 14.28
CA VAL A 56 9.17 -1.31 13.12
C VAL A 56 10.42 -0.45 13.00
N TYR A 57 11.53 -1.12 12.74
CA TYR A 57 12.85 -0.51 12.62
C TYR A 57 13.44 -0.80 11.24
N ARG A 58 14.36 0.05 10.82
CA ARG A 58 15.26 -0.21 9.70
C ARG A 58 16.70 0.09 10.11
N PRO A 59 17.69 -0.61 9.54
CA PRO A 59 19.08 -0.32 9.83
C PRO A 59 19.52 1.01 9.21
N VAL A 60 20.23 1.81 9.99
CA VAL A 60 20.89 3.03 9.50
C VAL A 60 22.35 3.04 9.96
N PRO A 61 23.29 3.65 9.20
CA PRO A 61 24.69 3.67 9.57
C PRO A 61 24.93 4.51 10.84
N GLU A 62 25.79 4.00 11.71
CA GLU A 62 26.38 4.69 12.85
C GLU A 62 27.90 4.63 12.73
N VAL A 63 28.54 5.81 12.68
CA VAL A 63 29.98 5.90 12.45
C VAL A 63 30.74 5.97 13.78
N ASP A 64 31.64 5.02 14.01
CA ASP A 64 32.58 5.07 15.13
C ASP A 64 33.77 5.98 14.76
N MET A 65 33.75 7.19 15.30
CA MET A 65 34.76 8.19 15.03
C MET A 65 36.14 7.84 15.61
N ASN A 66 36.25 6.87 16.52
CA ASN A 66 37.55 6.43 17.03
C ASN A 66 38.33 5.59 15.98
N ASN A 67 37.60 4.88 15.13
CA ASN A 67 38.13 4.04 14.08
C ASN A 67 38.10 4.71 12.69
N CYS A 68 37.33 5.80 12.54
CA CYS A 68 37.14 6.46 11.26
C CYS A 68 38.33 7.33 10.86
N THR A 69 38.93 7.04 9.70
CA THR A 69 40.05 7.81 9.11
C THR A 69 39.60 8.96 8.22
N LEU A 70 38.29 9.25 8.14
CA LEU A 70 37.70 10.27 7.28
C LEU A 70 38.05 10.12 5.76
N CYS A 71 38.28 8.89 5.32
CA CYS A 71 38.71 8.59 3.93
C CYS A 71 37.66 8.90 2.85
N GLY A 72 36.41 9.14 3.20
CA GLY A 72 35.36 9.61 2.29
C GLY A 72 34.67 8.53 1.46
N LYS A 73 35.12 7.28 1.42
CA LYS A 73 34.57 6.21 0.56
C LYS A 73 33.07 5.98 0.76
N CYS A 74 32.59 6.02 2.02
CA CYS A 74 31.19 5.83 2.35
C CYS A 74 30.29 6.92 1.74
N ALA A 75 30.73 8.17 1.73
CA ALA A 75 30.00 9.29 1.15
C ALA A 75 30.08 9.27 -0.39
N GLU A 76 31.25 8.97 -0.96
CA GLU A 76 31.45 8.89 -2.42
C GLU A 76 30.54 7.84 -3.07
N LEU A 77 30.36 6.67 -2.43
CA LEU A 77 29.60 5.56 -2.96
C LEU A 77 28.10 5.62 -2.60
N CYS A 78 27.71 6.51 -1.69
CA CYS A 78 26.31 6.66 -1.31
C CYS A 78 25.47 7.29 -2.41
N ARG A 79 24.66 6.48 -3.10
CA ARG A 79 23.76 6.94 -4.18
C ARG A 79 22.66 7.90 -3.70
N PHE A 80 22.41 7.94 -2.39
CA PHE A 80 21.34 8.72 -1.78
C PHE A 80 21.85 9.97 -1.07
N ASN A 81 23.19 10.22 -1.08
CA ASN A 81 23.83 11.33 -0.39
C ASN A 81 23.49 11.39 1.12
N ALA A 82 23.29 10.21 1.72
CA ALA A 82 22.93 10.10 3.14
C ALA A 82 24.13 10.28 4.09
N LEU A 83 25.36 10.38 3.58
CA LEU A 83 26.57 10.62 4.37
C LEU A 83 27.35 11.78 3.78
N VAL A 84 27.84 12.66 4.66
CA VAL A 84 28.73 13.77 4.31
C VAL A 84 29.93 13.74 5.24
N VAL A 85 31.14 13.72 4.66
CA VAL A 85 32.41 13.76 5.42
C VAL A 85 32.83 15.22 5.59
N LEU A 86 32.90 15.62 6.85
CA LEU A 86 33.43 16.92 7.28
C LEU A 86 34.87 16.75 7.79
N PRO A 87 35.63 17.85 8.00
CA PRO A 87 37.02 17.77 8.47
C PRO A 87 37.25 17.03 9.78
N ALA A 88 36.22 16.91 10.63
CA ALA A 88 36.31 16.30 11.96
C ALA A 88 35.29 15.17 12.22
N GLU A 89 34.31 15.00 11.34
CA GLU A 89 33.25 14.02 11.56
C GLU A 89 32.60 13.55 10.26
N VAL A 90 31.81 12.48 10.33
CA VAL A 90 30.91 12.05 9.25
C VAL A 90 29.48 12.28 9.71
N MET A 91 28.77 13.15 9.01
CA MET A 91 27.34 13.37 9.25
C MET A 91 26.52 12.31 8.51
N VAL A 92 25.52 11.77 9.20
CA VAL A 92 24.56 10.81 8.64
C VAL A 92 23.17 11.43 8.62
N PHE A 93 22.59 11.54 7.43
CA PHE A 93 21.20 11.97 7.21
C PHE A 93 20.32 10.73 7.11
N THR A 94 19.71 10.35 8.23
CA THR A 94 18.90 9.13 8.33
C THR A 94 17.71 9.15 7.38
N GLU A 95 17.13 10.33 7.14
CA GLU A 95 15.98 10.54 6.26
C GLU A 95 16.31 10.21 4.79
N LEU A 96 17.57 10.40 4.38
CA LEU A 96 18.05 10.07 3.03
C LEU A 96 18.57 8.64 2.92
N CYS A 97 18.77 7.94 4.02
CA CYS A 97 19.32 6.59 4.02
C CYS A 97 18.29 5.56 3.54
N HIS A 98 18.65 4.73 2.57
CA HIS A 98 17.85 3.63 2.06
C HIS A 98 18.21 2.25 2.66
N SER A 99 18.97 2.22 3.74
CA SER A 99 19.31 0.98 4.47
C SER A 99 19.95 -0.11 3.58
N CYS A 100 20.75 0.30 2.61
CA CYS A 100 21.35 -0.64 1.65
C CYS A 100 22.65 -1.32 2.15
N GLY A 101 23.21 -0.90 3.29
CA GLY A 101 24.41 -1.47 3.89
C GLY A 101 25.73 -1.18 3.17
N LEU A 102 25.72 -0.49 2.01
CA LEU A 102 26.91 -0.29 1.19
C LEU A 102 28.01 0.47 1.94
N CYS A 103 27.67 1.46 2.74
CA CYS A 103 28.64 2.27 3.49
C CYS A 103 29.41 1.43 4.52
N SER A 104 28.75 0.52 5.22
CA SER A 104 29.37 -0.42 6.15
C SER A 104 30.29 -1.39 5.39
N TYR A 105 29.80 -1.94 4.26
CA TYR A 105 30.56 -2.90 3.45
C TYR A 105 31.84 -2.35 2.86
N VAL A 106 31.87 -1.06 2.45
CA VAL A 106 33.04 -0.45 1.79
C VAL A 106 34.01 0.23 2.76
N CYS A 107 33.70 0.26 4.04
CA CYS A 107 34.53 0.92 5.05
C CYS A 107 35.83 0.12 5.28
N PRO A 108 37.02 0.65 4.96
CA PRO A 108 38.27 -0.09 5.09
C PRO A 108 38.71 -0.30 6.56
N GLU A 109 38.15 0.50 7.47
CA GLU A 109 38.48 0.49 8.89
C GLU A 109 37.37 -0.16 9.74
N ASP A 110 36.33 -0.76 9.10
CA ASP A 110 35.14 -1.31 9.79
C ASP A 110 34.52 -0.31 10.78
N ALA A 111 34.64 1.00 10.49
CA ALA A 111 34.19 2.08 11.38
C ALA A 111 32.69 2.39 11.29
N ILE A 112 31.94 1.66 10.45
CA ILE A 112 30.50 1.91 10.26
C ILE A 112 29.71 0.67 10.67
N ASN A 113 28.95 0.81 11.74
CA ASN A 113 27.98 -0.18 12.20
C ASN A 113 26.57 0.22 11.75
N GLU A 114 25.64 -0.71 11.79
CA GLU A 114 24.22 -0.43 11.58
C GLU A 114 23.50 -0.41 12.92
N LYS A 115 22.66 0.61 13.13
CA LYS A 115 21.78 0.71 14.30
C LYS A 115 20.32 0.72 13.86
N ASP A 116 19.47 0.26 14.76
CA ASP A 116 18.03 0.29 14.56
C ASP A 116 17.48 1.72 14.63
N HIS A 117 16.83 2.15 13.57
CA HIS A 117 16.11 3.41 13.50
C HIS A 117 14.61 3.12 13.39
N LYS A 118 13.84 3.57 14.38
CA LYS A 118 12.39 3.36 14.39
C LYS A 118 11.72 4.20 13.31
N ILE A 119 10.97 3.54 12.40
CA ILE A 119 10.27 4.22 11.30
C ILE A 119 8.76 4.29 11.49
N GLY A 120 8.19 3.41 12.30
CA GLY A 120 6.75 3.33 12.45
C GLY A 120 6.32 2.28 13.46
N VAL A 121 5.05 1.97 13.40
CA VAL A 121 4.43 0.89 14.17
C VAL A 121 3.48 0.09 13.27
N ILE A 122 3.27 -1.19 13.62
CA ILE A 122 2.18 -1.99 13.13
C ILE A 122 1.14 -2.15 14.24
N GLU A 123 -0.10 -1.93 13.91
CA GLU A 123 -1.27 -2.17 14.76
C GLU A 123 -2.03 -3.37 14.21
N GLU A 124 -2.22 -4.38 15.04
CA GLU A 124 -3.08 -5.54 14.73
C GLU A 124 -4.38 -5.44 15.49
N SER A 125 -5.48 -5.57 14.77
CA SER A 125 -6.82 -5.49 15.31
C SER A 125 -7.65 -6.70 14.87
N VAL A 126 -8.69 -7.01 15.64
CA VAL A 126 -9.68 -8.04 15.32
C VAL A 126 -10.92 -7.36 14.75
N LEU A 127 -11.46 -7.91 13.67
CA LEU A 127 -12.70 -7.46 13.04
C LEU A 127 -13.91 -8.14 13.68
N PRO A 128 -15.08 -7.48 13.73
CA PRO A 128 -16.33 -8.12 14.13
C PRO A 128 -16.67 -9.32 13.23
N GLY A 129 -17.03 -10.43 13.83
CA GLY A 129 -17.34 -11.67 13.08
C GLY A 129 -16.13 -12.51 12.69
N GLY A 130 -14.92 -12.08 13.05
CA GLY A 130 -13.65 -12.75 12.73
C GLY A 130 -12.83 -11.97 11.69
N GLY A 131 -11.60 -12.44 11.45
CA GLY A 131 -10.65 -11.75 10.58
C GLY A 131 -9.80 -10.71 11.31
N GLN A 132 -8.93 -10.04 10.56
CA GLN A 132 -7.94 -9.12 11.10
C GLN A 132 -7.88 -7.83 10.29
N LEU A 133 -7.54 -6.72 10.96
CA LEU A 133 -7.06 -5.50 10.34
C LEU A 133 -5.61 -5.29 10.78
N VAL A 134 -4.71 -5.18 9.82
CA VAL A 134 -3.31 -4.81 10.02
C VAL A 134 -3.10 -3.40 9.49
N THR A 135 -2.71 -2.47 10.35
CA THR A 135 -2.49 -1.07 9.96
C THR A 135 -1.04 -0.70 10.18
N GLY A 136 -0.35 -0.25 9.13
CA GLY A 136 0.95 0.39 9.24
C GLY A 136 0.78 1.89 9.56
N ARG A 137 1.58 2.43 10.49
CA ARG A 137 1.63 3.87 10.76
C ARG A 137 3.07 4.37 10.71
N LEU A 138 3.37 5.16 9.71
CA LEU A 138 4.67 5.83 9.58
C LEU A 138 4.80 6.93 10.66
N LEU A 139 5.98 7.09 11.23
CA LEU A 139 6.24 8.20 12.15
C LEU A 139 6.31 9.52 11.37
N VAL A 140 5.84 10.58 12.03
CA VAL A 140 5.93 11.92 11.47
C VAL A 140 7.39 12.31 11.24
N GLY A 141 7.70 12.76 10.04
CA GLY A 141 9.05 13.10 9.61
C GLY A 141 9.83 11.98 8.91
N GLU A 142 9.33 10.73 8.95
CA GLU A 142 9.90 9.63 8.16
C GLU A 142 9.42 9.71 6.71
N VAL A 143 10.34 9.44 5.77
CA VAL A 143 10.08 9.46 4.32
C VAL A 143 10.17 8.08 3.67
N GLN A 144 10.65 7.07 4.40
CA GLN A 144 10.87 5.73 3.88
C GLN A 144 9.73 4.79 4.31
N SER A 145 8.61 4.85 3.57
CA SER A 145 7.42 4.00 3.84
C SER A 145 7.51 2.55 3.33
N PRO A 146 8.24 2.18 2.24
CA PRO A 146 8.26 0.81 1.73
C PRO A 146 8.67 -0.26 2.76
N PRO A 147 9.68 -0.07 3.63
CA PRO A 147 10.02 -1.08 4.64
C PRO A 147 8.88 -1.35 5.63
N LEU A 148 8.11 -0.32 5.98
CA LEU A 148 6.96 -0.46 6.87
C LEU A 148 5.80 -1.18 6.18
N ILE A 149 5.54 -0.86 4.91
CA ILE A 149 4.53 -1.55 4.07
C ILE A 149 4.86 -3.04 3.97
N LYS A 150 6.13 -3.38 3.73
CA LYS A 150 6.58 -4.78 3.69
C LYS A 150 6.25 -5.50 4.98
N VAL A 151 6.60 -4.92 6.14
CA VAL A 151 6.30 -5.52 7.45
C VAL A 151 4.79 -5.64 7.67
N ALA A 152 3.98 -4.64 7.28
CA ALA A 152 2.52 -4.71 7.37
C ALA A 152 1.97 -5.90 6.58
N ARG A 153 2.43 -6.11 5.35
CA ARG A 153 2.04 -7.24 4.50
C ARG A 153 2.51 -8.59 5.03
N GLU A 154 3.68 -8.65 5.63
CA GLU A 154 4.21 -9.86 6.28
C GLU A 154 3.53 -10.16 7.62
N THR A 155 2.77 -9.21 8.17
CA THR A 155 2.07 -9.35 9.44
C THR A 155 0.69 -9.95 9.26
N GLY A 156 0.28 -10.80 10.21
CA GLY A 156 -1.06 -11.38 10.28
C GLY A 156 -1.39 -12.38 9.17
N GLY A 157 -2.18 -13.36 9.52
CA GLY A 157 -2.98 -14.22 8.64
C GLY A 157 -2.34 -14.74 7.35
N GLN A 158 -1.07 -15.16 7.37
CA GLN A 158 -0.41 -15.69 6.15
C GLN A 158 -1.18 -16.89 5.55
N ASP A 159 -1.85 -17.67 6.41
CA ASP A 159 -2.69 -18.80 6.02
C ASP A 159 -4.16 -18.41 5.77
N ALA A 160 -4.50 -17.11 5.82
CA ALA A 160 -5.86 -16.66 5.57
C ALA A 160 -6.27 -16.93 4.11
N GLN A 161 -7.51 -17.40 3.93
CA GLN A 161 -8.04 -17.68 2.59
C GLN A 161 -8.06 -16.41 1.72
N TYR A 162 -8.35 -15.26 2.32
CA TYR A 162 -8.39 -13.95 1.65
C TYR A 162 -7.57 -12.92 2.42
N ARG A 163 -6.69 -12.26 1.69
CA ARG A 163 -5.92 -11.11 2.15
C ARG A 163 -6.22 -9.96 1.21
N LEU A 164 -6.63 -8.82 1.74
CA LEU A 164 -6.95 -7.62 0.97
C LEU A 164 -5.93 -6.54 1.36
N VAL A 165 -5.27 -5.94 0.38
CA VAL A 165 -4.29 -4.87 0.60
C VAL A 165 -4.89 -3.56 0.11
N ASP A 166 -5.21 -2.64 1.02
CA ASP A 166 -5.56 -1.26 0.68
C ASP A 166 -4.27 -0.48 0.44
N CYS A 167 -3.98 -0.18 -0.82
CA CYS A 167 -2.70 0.37 -1.25
C CYS A 167 -2.66 1.89 -1.14
N PRO A 168 -1.49 2.51 -0.91
CA PRO A 168 -1.32 3.94 -1.06
C PRO A 168 -1.60 4.36 -2.51
N PRO A 169 -1.98 5.64 -2.75
CA PRO A 169 -2.26 6.12 -4.10
C PRO A 169 -0.98 6.29 -4.92
N GLY A 170 -1.14 6.26 -6.25
CA GLY A 170 -0.08 6.54 -7.21
C GLY A 170 0.69 5.30 -7.65
N THR A 171 1.86 5.55 -8.29
CA THR A 171 2.73 4.51 -8.88
C THR A 171 4.17 4.62 -8.37
N THR A 172 4.35 5.21 -7.19
CA THR A 172 5.64 5.38 -6.53
C THR A 172 6.08 4.11 -5.79
N CYS A 173 7.30 4.09 -5.24
CA CYS A 173 7.83 2.93 -4.52
C CYS A 173 6.89 2.35 -3.45
N PRO A 174 6.19 3.15 -2.63
CA PRO A 174 5.18 2.64 -1.69
C PRO A 174 4.05 1.87 -2.36
N ALA A 175 3.48 2.41 -3.46
CA ALA A 175 2.43 1.74 -4.21
C ALA A 175 2.92 0.43 -4.84
N ILE A 176 4.12 0.44 -5.44
CA ILE A 176 4.74 -0.77 -6.00
C ILE A 176 4.98 -1.84 -4.93
N GLU A 177 5.50 -1.45 -3.74
CA GLU A 177 5.72 -2.39 -2.64
C GLU A 177 4.41 -2.98 -2.12
N SER A 178 3.33 -2.19 -2.12
CA SER A 178 2.02 -2.64 -1.64
C SER A 178 1.32 -3.66 -2.55
N ILE A 179 1.55 -3.60 -3.88
CA ILE A 179 0.94 -4.53 -4.85
C ILE A 179 1.84 -5.71 -5.23
N ARG A 180 3.15 -5.64 -4.91
CA ARG A 180 4.12 -6.67 -5.26
C ARG A 180 3.69 -8.04 -4.71
N ASP A 181 3.87 -9.09 -5.52
CA ASP A 181 3.60 -10.49 -5.14
C ASP A 181 2.13 -10.77 -4.73
N SER A 182 1.19 -9.86 -5.02
CA SER A 182 -0.24 -10.16 -4.89
C SER A 182 -0.70 -11.10 -6.01
N ASP A 183 -1.73 -11.90 -5.77
CA ASP A 183 -2.29 -12.80 -6.77
C ASP A 183 -3.07 -12.04 -7.85
N PHE A 184 -3.67 -10.90 -7.46
CA PHE A 184 -4.45 -10.06 -8.36
C PHE A 184 -4.47 -8.60 -7.89
N CYS A 185 -4.52 -7.65 -8.84
CA CYS A 185 -4.63 -6.22 -8.57
C CYS A 185 -5.95 -5.66 -9.10
N ILE A 186 -6.77 -5.09 -8.23
CA ILE A 186 -7.95 -4.32 -8.58
C ILE A 186 -7.57 -2.85 -8.65
N LEU A 187 -7.63 -2.26 -9.85
CA LEU A 187 -7.41 -0.84 -10.07
C LEU A 187 -8.73 -0.08 -9.99
N VAL A 188 -8.87 0.77 -8.97
CA VAL A 188 -10.07 1.60 -8.78
C VAL A 188 -9.82 2.97 -9.41
N THR A 189 -10.65 3.32 -10.41
CA THR A 189 -10.55 4.60 -11.13
C THR A 189 -11.91 5.28 -11.25
N GLU A 190 -11.92 6.49 -11.81
CA GLU A 190 -13.12 7.28 -12.11
C GLU A 190 -13.21 7.50 -13.63
N PRO A 191 -14.42 7.64 -14.24
CA PRO A 191 -14.58 7.83 -15.68
C PRO A 191 -14.28 9.29 -16.08
N THR A 192 -13.08 9.79 -15.74
CA THR A 192 -12.61 11.14 -16.04
C THR A 192 -11.32 11.09 -16.84
N LEU A 193 -10.96 12.15 -17.56
CA LEU A 193 -9.68 12.23 -18.28
C LEU A 193 -8.48 12.03 -17.36
N PHE A 194 -8.50 12.61 -16.15
CA PHE A 194 -7.44 12.40 -15.18
C PHE A 194 -7.41 10.97 -14.66
N GLY A 195 -8.60 10.36 -14.39
CA GLY A 195 -8.69 8.96 -13.99
C GLY A 195 -8.16 8.01 -15.04
N ALA A 196 -8.39 8.30 -16.34
CA ALA A 196 -7.86 7.54 -17.45
C ALA A 196 -6.33 7.61 -17.53
N HIS A 197 -5.75 8.81 -17.44
CA HIS A 197 -4.30 9.01 -17.45
C HIS A 197 -3.60 8.27 -16.28
N ASP A 198 -4.13 8.44 -15.06
CA ASP A 198 -3.59 7.78 -13.87
C ASP A 198 -3.74 6.25 -13.93
N LEU A 199 -4.81 5.76 -14.59
CA LEU A 199 -5.01 4.35 -14.84
C LEU A 199 -3.92 3.77 -15.77
N GLU A 200 -3.55 4.46 -16.85
CA GLU A 200 -2.50 4.01 -17.77
C GLU A 200 -1.17 3.78 -17.03
N LEU A 201 -0.77 4.72 -16.18
CA LEU A 201 0.44 4.58 -15.36
C LEU A 201 0.36 3.39 -14.40
N SER A 202 -0.81 3.16 -13.79
CA SER A 202 -1.03 2.03 -12.89
C SER A 202 -1.03 0.69 -13.62
N LEU A 203 -1.58 0.63 -14.83
CA LEU A 203 -1.54 -0.56 -15.70
C LEU A 203 -0.11 -0.89 -16.15
N GLU A 204 0.71 0.12 -16.43
CA GLU A 204 2.12 -0.10 -16.72
C GLU A 204 2.84 -0.73 -15.52
N ALA A 205 2.60 -0.22 -14.32
CA ALA A 205 3.20 -0.75 -13.09
C ALA A 205 2.78 -2.20 -12.82
N THR A 206 1.49 -2.54 -12.92
CA THR A 206 1.02 -3.92 -12.72
C THR A 206 1.54 -4.88 -13.80
N ARG A 207 1.68 -4.42 -15.05
CA ARG A 207 2.27 -5.19 -16.14
C ARG A 207 3.75 -5.48 -15.90
N MET A 208 4.53 -4.48 -15.45
CA MET A 208 5.95 -4.67 -15.13
C MET A 208 6.15 -5.71 -14.02
N LEU A 209 5.19 -5.85 -13.11
CA LEU A 209 5.19 -6.85 -12.05
C LEU A 209 4.58 -8.20 -12.46
N GLY A 210 4.02 -8.31 -13.65
CA GLY A 210 3.36 -9.52 -14.13
C GLY A 210 2.07 -9.87 -13.40
N LEU A 211 1.39 -8.88 -12.81
CA LEU A 211 0.17 -9.10 -12.01
C LEU A 211 -1.08 -9.20 -12.88
N GLY A 212 -1.91 -10.20 -12.62
CA GLY A 212 -3.29 -10.22 -13.07
C GLY A 212 -4.03 -8.96 -12.61
N THR A 213 -4.71 -8.27 -13.53
CA THR A 213 -5.27 -6.94 -13.23
C THR A 213 -6.69 -6.82 -13.77
N GLY A 214 -7.55 -6.12 -13.01
CA GLY A 214 -8.89 -5.73 -13.45
C GLY A 214 -9.28 -4.36 -12.92
N ILE A 215 -10.22 -3.73 -13.58
CA ILE A 215 -10.63 -2.34 -13.31
C ILE A 215 -11.99 -2.30 -12.63
N ILE A 216 -12.12 -1.51 -11.56
CA ILE A 216 -13.40 -1.04 -11.05
C ILE A 216 -13.53 0.44 -11.40
N ILE A 217 -14.60 0.80 -12.12
CA ILE A 217 -14.94 2.20 -12.38
C ILE A 217 -15.87 2.69 -11.27
N ASN A 218 -15.35 3.52 -10.38
CA ASN A 218 -16.13 4.14 -9.32
C ASN A 218 -16.73 5.48 -9.78
N ARG A 219 -17.81 5.92 -9.11
CA ARG A 219 -18.56 7.14 -9.46
C ARG A 219 -19.07 7.11 -10.91
N TRP A 220 -19.37 5.92 -11.39
CA TRP A 220 -19.89 5.71 -12.73
C TRP A 220 -21.30 6.33 -12.88
N GLN A 221 -21.58 6.92 -14.04
CA GLN A 221 -22.88 7.50 -14.37
C GLN A 221 -23.47 6.80 -15.61
N GLU A 222 -23.08 7.18 -16.80
CA GLU A 222 -23.68 6.68 -18.04
C GLU A 222 -22.65 6.11 -19.02
N ASP A 223 -21.38 6.51 -18.90
CA ASP A 223 -20.31 6.17 -19.83
C ASP A 223 -19.00 5.85 -19.10
N ASP A 224 -18.23 4.94 -19.65
CA ASP A 224 -16.89 4.60 -19.20
C ASP A 224 -15.82 5.60 -19.66
N GLY A 225 -16.13 6.44 -20.62
CA GLY A 225 -15.24 7.44 -21.18
C GLY A 225 -13.94 6.86 -21.74
N GLU A 226 -12.85 7.58 -21.57
CA GLU A 226 -11.50 7.13 -21.99
C GLU A 226 -11.04 5.89 -21.22
N VAL A 227 -11.51 5.66 -19.99
CA VAL A 227 -11.22 4.45 -19.21
C VAL A 227 -11.68 3.20 -19.96
N GLY A 228 -12.89 3.22 -20.51
CA GLY A 228 -13.43 2.10 -21.29
C GLY A 228 -12.67 1.84 -22.58
N LYS A 229 -12.10 2.87 -23.20
CA LYS A 229 -11.24 2.74 -24.38
C LYS A 229 -9.89 2.09 -24.00
N ILE A 230 -9.22 2.59 -22.96
CA ILE A 230 -7.97 2.03 -22.45
C ILE A 230 -8.14 0.54 -22.09
N ALA A 231 -9.24 0.21 -21.39
CA ALA A 231 -9.55 -1.16 -21.02
C ALA A 231 -9.64 -2.09 -22.23
N ARG A 232 -10.32 -1.66 -23.30
CA ARG A 232 -10.42 -2.43 -24.55
C ARG A 232 -9.10 -2.53 -25.29
N ASP A 233 -8.40 -1.39 -25.45
CA ASP A 233 -7.14 -1.30 -26.23
C ASP A 233 -6.02 -2.15 -25.59
N GLN A 234 -6.06 -2.31 -24.26
CA GLN A 234 -5.06 -3.07 -23.49
C GLN A 234 -5.54 -4.46 -23.05
N ASP A 235 -6.76 -4.87 -23.45
CA ASP A 235 -7.39 -6.15 -23.08
C ASP A 235 -7.46 -6.37 -21.56
N ILE A 236 -7.80 -5.32 -20.81
CA ILE A 236 -7.95 -5.37 -19.37
C ILE A 236 -9.44 -5.40 -19.01
N PRO A 237 -9.90 -6.38 -18.21
CA PRO A 237 -11.31 -6.49 -17.86
C PRO A 237 -11.77 -5.33 -16.97
N ILE A 238 -12.91 -4.73 -17.31
CA ILE A 238 -13.69 -3.94 -16.37
C ILE A 238 -14.52 -4.92 -15.56
N LEU A 239 -14.11 -5.12 -14.30
CA LEU A 239 -14.75 -6.09 -13.41
C LEU A 239 -16.18 -5.65 -13.08
N GLU A 240 -16.33 -4.40 -12.63
CA GLU A 240 -17.65 -3.84 -12.32
C GLU A 240 -17.61 -2.30 -12.31
N ARG A 241 -18.81 -1.71 -12.22
CA ARG A 241 -19.03 -0.26 -12.12
C ARG A 241 -19.81 0.04 -10.85
N ILE A 242 -19.27 0.93 -10.03
CA ILE A 242 -19.95 1.44 -8.84
C ILE A 242 -20.63 2.75 -9.21
N PRO A 243 -21.96 2.85 -9.15
CA PRO A 243 -22.67 4.03 -9.55
C PRO A 243 -22.35 5.23 -8.65
N TYR A 244 -22.40 6.43 -9.22
CA TYR A 244 -22.31 7.65 -8.43
C TYR A 244 -23.51 7.74 -7.47
N SER A 245 -23.24 7.82 -6.18
CA SER A 245 -24.25 7.99 -5.14
C SER A 245 -23.81 9.02 -4.11
N MET A 246 -24.59 10.09 -3.99
CA MET A 246 -24.39 11.11 -2.97
C MET A 246 -24.63 10.53 -1.56
N GLU A 247 -25.54 9.57 -1.44
CA GLU A 247 -25.85 8.92 -0.16
C GLU A 247 -24.69 8.05 0.30
N LEU A 248 -24.11 7.25 -0.60
CA LEU A 248 -22.89 6.49 -0.35
C LEU A 248 -21.74 7.41 0.09
N ALA A 249 -21.52 8.52 -0.61
CA ALA A 249 -20.46 9.47 -0.28
C ALA A 249 -20.65 10.09 1.12
N LYS A 250 -21.88 10.47 1.48
CA LYS A 250 -22.21 11.03 2.80
C LYS A 250 -22.06 9.99 3.91
N SER A 251 -22.52 8.76 3.69
CA SER A 251 -22.41 7.66 4.65
C SER A 251 -20.95 7.32 4.91
N TYR A 252 -20.15 7.16 3.84
CA TYR A 252 -18.72 6.91 3.93
C TYR A 252 -17.99 8.01 4.71
N ALA A 253 -18.28 9.27 4.43
CA ALA A 253 -17.69 10.43 5.14
C ALA A 253 -18.04 10.46 6.64
N ARG A 254 -19.14 9.81 7.07
CA ARG A 254 -19.51 9.65 8.48
C ARG A 254 -18.98 8.38 9.13
N GLY A 255 -18.21 7.55 8.39
CA GLY A 255 -17.70 6.28 8.87
C GLY A 255 -18.78 5.19 9.01
N GLU A 256 -19.96 5.39 8.39
CA GLU A 256 -21.05 4.42 8.39
C GLU A 256 -20.76 3.27 7.42
N ASN A 257 -21.54 2.19 7.51
CA ASN A 257 -21.36 1.02 6.66
C ASN A 257 -21.82 1.32 5.21
N PRO A 258 -20.93 1.34 4.21
CA PRO A 258 -21.30 1.67 2.83
C PRO A 258 -22.28 0.68 2.19
N LEU A 259 -22.26 -0.59 2.62
CA LEU A 259 -23.15 -1.65 2.11
C LEU A 259 -24.61 -1.46 2.56
N GLU A 260 -24.84 -0.65 3.60
CA GLU A 260 -26.19 -0.27 4.05
C GLU A 260 -26.70 0.96 3.32
N ALA A 261 -25.78 1.91 3.03
CA ALA A 261 -26.11 3.13 2.29
C ALA A 261 -26.43 2.88 0.81
N LEU A 262 -25.79 1.88 0.22
CA LEU A 262 -26.02 1.46 -1.17
C LEU A 262 -26.13 -0.07 -1.22
N PRO A 263 -27.32 -0.67 -1.00
CA PRO A 263 -27.48 -2.11 -0.91
C PRO A 263 -27.04 -2.90 -2.14
N GLU A 264 -27.18 -2.31 -3.34
CA GLU A 264 -26.72 -2.89 -4.60
C GLU A 264 -25.19 -3.05 -4.67
N LEU A 265 -24.42 -2.27 -3.90
CA LEU A 265 -22.97 -2.34 -3.83
C LEU A 265 -22.47 -3.73 -3.42
N ARG A 266 -23.24 -4.42 -2.55
CA ARG A 266 -22.92 -5.79 -2.16
C ARG A 266 -22.89 -6.72 -3.37
N GLY A 267 -23.95 -6.76 -4.17
CA GLY A 267 -24.02 -7.62 -5.36
C GLY A 267 -22.99 -7.26 -6.44
N ILE A 268 -22.65 -5.97 -6.57
CA ILE A 268 -21.58 -5.50 -7.46
C ILE A 268 -20.24 -6.11 -7.01
N LEU A 269 -19.89 -6.00 -5.73
CA LEU A 269 -18.60 -6.45 -5.22
C LEU A 269 -18.51 -7.97 -5.08
N GLU A 270 -19.62 -8.69 -4.85
CA GLU A 270 -19.66 -10.16 -4.90
C GLU A 270 -19.27 -10.67 -6.30
N LYS A 271 -19.79 -10.05 -7.38
CA LYS A 271 -19.36 -10.38 -8.75
C LYS A 271 -17.88 -10.08 -8.99
N VAL A 272 -17.33 -9.02 -8.39
CA VAL A 272 -15.89 -8.74 -8.46
C VAL A 272 -15.09 -9.91 -7.87
N ILE A 273 -15.49 -10.41 -6.69
CA ILE A 273 -14.83 -11.55 -6.04
C ILE A 273 -14.89 -12.79 -6.92
N GLU A 274 -16.04 -13.09 -7.51
CA GLU A 274 -16.22 -14.25 -8.42
C GLU A 274 -15.29 -14.13 -9.63
N GLN A 275 -15.29 -12.98 -10.29
CA GLN A 275 -14.44 -12.73 -11.45
C GLN A 275 -12.95 -12.80 -11.13
N VAL A 276 -12.52 -12.35 -9.95
CA VAL A 276 -11.13 -12.46 -9.51
C VAL A 276 -10.76 -13.93 -9.26
N LYS A 277 -11.64 -14.71 -8.60
CA LYS A 277 -11.43 -16.15 -8.37
C LYS A 277 -11.23 -16.92 -9.67
N GLU A 278 -12.05 -16.63 -10.68
CA GLU A 278 -11.96 -17.28 -12.01
C GLU A 278 -10.64 -16.98 -12.73
N ARG A 279 -9.98 -15.85 -12.42
CA ARG A 279 -8.74 -15.43 -13.08
C ARG A 279 -7.48 -15.85 -12.34
N VAL A 280 -7.58 -16.08 -11.04
CA VAL A 280 -6.46 -16.52 -10.19
C VAL A 280 -6.40 -18.05 -10.09
N GLY A 281 -7.54 -18.73 -10.13
CA GLY A 281 -7.64 -20.20 -10.02
C GLY A 281 -7.63 -20.89 -11.33
#